data_10ad9ac1534e28ec9159ac12f6ea7c26
#
_entry.id   10ad9ac1534e28ec9159ac12f6ea7c26
#
_cell.length_a   1.000
_cell.length_b   1.000
_cell.length_c   1.000
_cell.angle_alpha   90.00
_cell.angle_beta   90.00
_cell.angle_gamma   90.00
#
_symmetry.space_group_name_H-M   'P 1'
#
loop_
_entity.id
_entity.type
_entity.pdbx_description
1 polymer ?
#
loop_
_entity_poly.entity_id
_entity_poly.type
_entity_poly.pdbx_seq_one_letter_code
_entity_poly.pdbx_strand_id
1 'polypeptide(L)'
;MKILHLSDDGLPDWRVEKSALTAKKSGHEVFFGGRLNNNAKSTIFSEIHRINWTAGAMVGIPYYYHRVKRQIEKLVKQLVPDIIHSHNIGSAKISQDLGLPAVFDDHEYFGMLSRVNAENINLQDTRNLKSGFDRIKQNMKVSFISRQSISNWTNWEKELILSVPTITVSEQIANELREVADGKTKEIIVVPNFPLETEISFKEPQAHGHLSSVYAGGDSKYKQVTNRDISGLTNLFADNDIGNLTIIGWENAESSEKYKATGFLTRDKMFSEMIQNSIGLIPWKKHWSHPFLNPNKAYEYAHAGLFVMLTSDLRSVASTLEDNCLTFEDYDDLASKLEYFRSNTDELYGRRLKIFNFARKNLFWEKHEQKIMDAYKLI
;
A
#
# COMPACT_ATOMS: atom_id res chain seq x y z
N MET A 1 4.72 22.51 17.64
CA MET A 1 4.39 21.31 18.44
C MET A 1 5.45 20.26 18.22
N LYS A 2 5.62 19.34 19.19
CA LYS A 2 6.40 18.12 19.07
C LYS A 2 5.48 16.97 18.64
N ILE A 3 5.75 16.35 17.51
CA ILE A 3 4.94 15.25 16.99
C ILE A 3 5.80 13.99 16.95
N LEU A 4 5.34 12.94 17.63
CA LEU A 4 5.99 11.62 17.59
C LEU A 4 5.26 10.73 16.60
N HIS A 5 5.92 10.38 15.51
CA HIS A 5 5.47 9.36 14.57
C HIS A 5 5.81 7.98 15.14
N LEU A 6 4.80 7.24 15.56
CA LEU A 6 4.92 5.86 16.04
C LEU A 6 4.53 4.88 14.94
N SER A 7 5.37 3.86 14.69
CA SER A 7 5.05 2.81 13.71
C SER A 7 5.42 1.43 14.25
N ASP A 8 4.54 0.46 14.04
CA ASP A 8 4.83 -0.97 14.25
C ASP A 8 5.56 -1.60 13.06
N ASP A 9 5.56 -0.93 11.91
CA ASP A 9 6.48 -1.17 10.80
C ASP A 9 7.79 -0.39 10.99
N GLY A 10 8.71 -0.51 10.06
CA GLY A 10 10.04 0.10 10.19
C GLY A 10 10.33 1.16 9.14
N LEU A 11 11.29 2.04 9.46
CA LEU A 11 11.88 2.88 8.44
C LEU A 11 12.87 2.07 7.56
N PRO A 12 12.97 2.40 6.25
CA PRO A 12 12.23 3.47 5.55
C PRO A 12 10.77 3.08 5.27
N ASP A 13 9.86 4.03 5.43
CA ASP A 13 8.45 3.91 5.06
C ASP A 13 7.99 5.23 4.42
N TRP A 14 7.57 5.15 3.17
CA TRP A 14 7.22 6.32 2.36
C TRP A 14 6.06 7.14 2.95
N ARG A 15 5.04 6.49 3.53
CA ARG A 15 3.90 7.20 4.10
C ARG A 15 4.26 7.87 5.41
N VAL A 16 4.97 7.18 6.28
CA VAL A 16 5.48 7.75 7.54
C VAL A 16 6.36 8.96 7.26
N GLU A 17 7.28 8.87 6.31
CA GLU A 17 8.20 9.95 5.97
C GLU A 17 7.49 11.13 5.30
N LYS A 18 6.50 10.90 4.42
CA LYS A 18 5.68 11.96 3.83
C LYS A 18 4.85 12.71 4.88
N SER A 19 4.21 11.98 5.78
CA SER A 19 3.43 12.57 6.88
C SER A 19 4.30 13.41 7.81
N ALA A 20 5.50 12.91 8.16
CA ALA A 20 6.47 13.64 8.96
C ALA A 20 7.02 14.88 8.24
N LEU A 21 7.30 14.77 6.93
CA LEU A 21 7.74 15.89 6.10
C LEU A 21 6.68 17.01 6.06
N THR A 22 5.40 16.63 5.91
CA THR A 22 4.26 17.55 5.96
C THR A 22 4.22 18.31 7.28
N ALA A 23 4.33 17.61 8.40
CA ALA A 23 4.36 18.23 9.72
C ALA A 23 5.58 19.16 9.90
N LYS A 24 6.76 18.73 9.44
CA LYS A 24 7.99 19.53 9.49
C LYS A 24 7.89 20.79 8.65
N LYS A 25 7.36 20.72 7.42
CA LYS A 25 7.10 21.89 6.57
C LYS A 25 6.14 22.89 7.23
N SER A 26 5.23 22.41 8.07
CA SER A 26 4.28 23.23 8.84
C SER A 26 4.89 23.79 10.15
N GLY A 27 6.20 23.67 10.34
CA GLY A 27 6.93 24.23 11.49
C GLY A 27 6.86 23.37 12.76
N HIS A 28 6.54 22.10 12.67
CA HIS A 28 6.53 21.18 13.81
C HIS A 28 7.86 20.45 13.93
N GLU A 29 8.24 20.11 15.16
CA GLU A 29 9.37 19.24 15.45
C GLU A 29 8.89 17.78 15.40
N VAL A 30 9.54 16.94 14.59
CA VAL A 30 9.09 15.58 14.33
C VAL A 30 10.10 14.55 14.82
N PHE A 31 9.60 13.53 15.50
CA PHE A 31 10.35 12.40 16.07
C PHE A 31 9.81 11.10 15.50
N PHE A 32 10.65 10.07 15.47
CA PHE A 32 10.22 8.74 15.09
C PHE A 32 10.47 7.71 16.20
N GLY A 33 9.49 6.85 16.45
CA GLY A 33 9.60 5.66 17.29
C GLY A 33 9.05 4.41 16.58
N GLY A 34 9.90 3.42 16.31
CA GLY A 34 9.46 2.24 15.60
C GLY A 34 10.56 1.22 15.32
N ARG A 35 10.28 0.26 14.44
CA ARG A 35 11.31 -0.66 13.97
C ARG A 35 12.30 0.08 13.08
N LEU A 36 13.55 -0.36 13.08
CA LEU A 36 14.57 0.19 12.19
C LEU A 36 15.21 -0.95 11.41
N ASN A 37 15.15 -0.86 10.10
CA ASN A 37 15.91 -1.73 9.22
C ASN A 37 17.39 -1.33 9.25
N ASN A 38 18.31 -2.24 8.91
CA ASN A 38 19.75 -2.09 9.17
C ASN A 38 20.42 -0.84 8.56
N ASN A 39 19.77 -0.14 7.65
CA ASN A 39 20.30 1.05 6.98
C ASN A 39 19.30 2.23 7.02
N ALA A 40 18.33 2.22 7.93
CA ALA A 40 17.36 3.29 8.03
C ALA A 40 18.06 4.60 8.44
N LYS A 41 18.16 5.52 7.49
CA LYS A 41 18.60 6.91 7.70
C LYS A 41 17.52 7.81 7.13
N SER A 42 17.02 8.72 7.94
CA SER A 42 16.12 9.78 7.49
C SER A 42 16.60 11.11 8.04
N THR A 43 16.61 12.12 7.20
CA THR A 43 16.96 13.51 7.55
C THR A 43 15.72 14.33 7.95
N ILE A 44 14.56 13.70 7.92
CA ILE A 44 13.27 14.33 8.22
C ILE A 44 13.12 14.51 9.72
N PHE A 45 13.39 13.43 10.49
CA PHE A 45 13.18 13.41 11.94
C PHE A 45 14.34 14.06 12.70
N SER A 46 14.00 14.79 13.79
CA SER A 46 14.98 15.35 14.73
C SER A 46 15.70 14.23 15.49
N GLU A 47 14.97 13.20 15.91
CA GLU A 47 15.50 12.00 16.54
C GLU A 47 14.76 10.76 16.06
N ILE A 48 15.46 9.61 16.04
CA ILE A 48 14.94 8.31 15.64
C ILE A 48 15.18 7.31 16.76
N HIS A 49 14.11 6.72 17.29
CA HIS A 49 14.15 5.79 18.40
C HIS A 49 13.71 4.39 17.99
N ARG A 50 14.52 3.39 18.32
CA ARG A 50 14.18 1.98 18.06
C ARG A 50 13.18 1.46 19.08
N ILE A 51 12.07 0.91 18.61
CA ILE A 51 11.10 0.12 19.38
C ILE A 51 11.21 -1.34 18.93
N ASN A 52 11.32 -2.26 19.90
CA ASN A 52 11.50 -3.68 19.58
C ASN A 52 10.16 -4.37 19.39
N TRP A 53 9.48 -4.05 18.28
CA TRP A 53 8.27 -4.72 17.87
C TRP A 53 8.51 -6.19 17.54
N THR A 54 7.58 -7.05 17.93
CA THR A 54 7.56 -8.47 17.59
C THR A 54 6.20 -8.84 17.00
N ALA A 55 6.13 -9.92 16.21
CA ALA A 55 4.86 -10.42 15.70
C ALA A 55 3.83 -10.68 16.83
N GLY A 56 4.30 -11.17 17.98
CA GLY A 56 3.43 -11.37 19.14
C GLY A 56 2.86 -10.08 19.73
N ALA A 57 3.62 -8.97 19.69
CA ALA A 57 3.12 -7.65 20.10
C ALA A 57 2.08 -7.13 19.12
N MET A 58 2.34 -7.26 17.82
CA MET A 58 1.44 -6.80 16.76
C MET A 58 0.08 -7.50 16.76
N VAL A 59 0.03 -8.75 17.21
CA VAL A 59 -1.24 -9.51 17.36
C VAL A 59 -1.79 -9.49 18.79
N GLY A 60 -1.19 -8.72 19.70
CA GLY A 60 -1.71 -8.50 21.05
C GLY A 60 -1.45 -9.64 22.05
N ILE A 61 -0.40 -10.46 21.87
CA ILE A 61 -0.01 -11.43 22.90
C ILE A 61 0.47 -10.65 24.13
N PRO A 62 -0.16 -10.81 25.31
CA PRO A 62 -0.02 -9.89 26.47
C PRO A 62 1.43 -9.60 26.86
N TYR A 63 2.27 -10.61 27.00
CA TYR A 63 3.68 -10.44 27.38
C TYR A 63 4.45 -9.53 26.42
N TYR A 64 4.34 -9.78 25.13
CA TYR A 64 5.04 -9.00 24.10
C TYR A 64 4.43 -7.61 23.94
N TYR A 65 3.10 -7.51 24.00
CA TYR A 65 2.36 -6.26 23.92
C TYR A 65 2.77 -5.31 25.06
N HIS A 66 2.72 -5.75 26.30
CA HIS A 66 3.13 -4.94 27.46
C HIS A 66 4.60 -4.54 27.43
N ARG A 67 5.47 -5.38 26.87
CA ARG A 67 6.89 -5.04 26.71
C ARG A 67 7.09 -3.87 25.74
N VAL A 68 6.38 -3.86 24.63
CA VAL A 68 6.41 -2.74 23.66
C VAL A 68 5.74 -1.50 24.26
N LYS A 69 4.58 -1.66 24.88
CA LYS A 69 3.87 -0.56 25.56
C LYS A 69 4.78 0.18 26.57
N ARG A 70 5.56 -0.54 27.38
CA ARG A 70 6.52 0.06 28.32
C ARG A 70 7.65 0.82 27.62
N GLN A 71 8.12 0.36 26.46
CA GLN A 71 9.15 1.09 25.69
C GLN A 71 8.59 2.40 25.17
N ILE A 72 7.36 2.38 24.62
CA ILE A 72 6.67 3.57 24.12
C ILE A 72 6.38 4.54 25.28
N GLU A 73 5.88 4.05 26.41
CA GLU A 73 5.64 4.88 27.60
C GLU A 73 6.91 5.60 28.07
N LYS A 74 8.06 4.89 28.09
CA LYS A 74 9.36 5.50 28.42
C LYS A 74 9.76 6.57 27.41
N LEU A 75 9.58 6.31 26.12
CA LEU A 75 9.90 7.26 25.05
C LEU A 75 9.03 8.52 25.14
N VAL A 76 7.73 8.35 25.37
CA VAL A 76 6.79 9.47 25.54
C VAL A 76 7.15 10.34 26.76
N LYS A 77 7.52 9.73 27.87
CA LYS A 77 8.01 10.46 29.05
C LYS A 77 9.31 11.22 28.81
N GLN A 78 10.17 10.73 27.94
CA GLN A 78 11.43 11.37 27.56
C GLN A 78 11.22 12.56 26.60
N LEU A 79 10.41 12.38 25.55
CA LEU A 79 10.20 13.37 24.49
C LEU A 79 9.13 14.41 24.85
N VAL A 80 8.14 14.02 25.67
CA VAL A 80 6.95 14.83 26.00
C VAL A 80 6.33 15.40 24.71
N PRO A 81 5.87 14.52 23.77
CA PRO A 81 5.26 14.99 22.54
C PRO A 81 3.87 15.58 22.79
N ASP A 82 3.51 16.58 22.01
CA ASP A 82 2.17 17.18 22.03
C ASP A 82 1.14 16.27 21.37
N ILE A 83 1.56 15.57 20.31
CA ILE A 83 0.71 14.67 19.50
C ILE A 83 1.48 13.40 19.13
N ILE A 84 0.77 12.29 19.12
CA ILE A 84 1.24 11.03 18.55
C ILE A 84 0.56 10.82 17.19
N HIS A 85 1.33 10.73 16.11
CA HIS A 85 0.85 10.25 14.83
C HIS A 85 1.14 8.75 14.76
N SER A 86 0.12 7.94 15.03
CA SER A 86 0.24 6.49 15.10
C SER A 86 0.00 5.86 13.74
N HIS A 87 1.05 5.31 13.15
CA HIS A 87 0.99 4.59 11.89
C HIS A 87 0.74 3.11 12.15
N ASN A 88 -0.29 2.59 11.52
CA ASN A 88 -0.78 1.23 11.68
C ASN A 88 -1.42 0.92 13.05
N ILE A 89 -2.10 -0.20 13.09
CA ILE A 89 -3.02 -0.56 14.18
C ILE A 89 -2.34 -0.83 15.53
N GLY A 90 -1.15 -1.45 15.51
CA GLY A 90 -0.44 -1.80 16.75
C GLY A 90 0.03 -0.56 17.51
N SER A 91 0.60 0.42 16.81
CA SER A 91 1.03 1.69 17.40
C SER A 91 -0.15 2.52 17.89
N ALA A 92 -1.24 2.57 17.11
CA ALA A 92 -2.45 3.30 17.47
C ALA A 92 -3.11 2.71 18.72
N LYS A 93 -3.24 1.38 18.80
CA LYS A 93 -3.80 0.72 19.99
C LYS A 93 -2.99 0.98 21.27
N ILE A 94 -1.66 0.97 21.17
CA ILE A 94 -0.81 1.30 22.32
C ILE A 94 -0.95 2.77 22.73
N SER A 95 -1.05 3.69 21.76
CA SER A 95 -1.27 5.12 22.05
C SER A 95 -2.60 5.34 22.76
N GLN A 96 -3.68 4.68 22.31
CA GLN A 96 -4.99 4.69 22.96
C GLN A 96 -4.92 4.13 24.39
N ASP A 97 -4.28 2.97 24.59
CA ASP A 97 -4.15 2.32 25.90
C ASP A 97 -3.27 3.10 26.89
N LEU A 98 -2.46 4.03 26.42
CA LEU A 98 -1.68 4.96 27.24
C LEU A 98 -2.41 6.29 27.46
N GLY A 99 -3.60 6.48 26.87
CA GLY A 99 -4.37 7.71 26.96
C GLY A 99 -3.66 8.91 26.31
N LEU A 100 -2.90 8.69 25.25
CA LEU A 100 -2.12 9.74 24.59
C LEU A 100 -2.97 10.50 23.56
N PRO A 101 -2.73 11.81 23.37
CA PRO A 101 -3.33 12.57 22.29
C PRO A 101 -2.82 12.05 20.95
N ALA A 102 -3.66 11.33 20.21
CA ALA A 102 -3.21 10.58 19.03
C ALA A 102 -4.15 10.72 17.83
N VAL A 103 -3.54 10.72 16.62
CA VAL A 103 -4.20 10.43 15.35
C VAL A 103 -3.85 9.01 14.95
N PHE A 104 -4.82 8.25 14.45
CA PHE A 104 -4.61 6.94 13.85
C PHE A 104 -4.48 7.07 12.33
N ASP A 105 -3.32 6.79 11.77
CA ASP A 105 -3.10 6.70 10.33
C ASP A 105 -3.22 5.24 9.88
N ASP A 106 -4.39 4.91 9.37
CA ASP A 106 -4.82 3.59 8.91
C ASP A 106 -4.37 3.38 7.47
N HIS A 107 -3.16 2.84 7.30
CA HIS A 107 -2.53 2.63 5.99
C HIS A 107 -3.25 1.56 5.15
N GLU A 108 -3.93 0.65 5.82
CA GLU A 108 -4.61 -0.51 5.25
C GLU A 108 -5.90 -0.74 6.04
N TYR A 109 -6.91 -1.33 5.45
CA TYR A 109 -8.06 -1.83 6.23
C TYR A 109 -7.65 -3.08 7.02
N PHE A 110 -7.29 -2.92 8.30
CA PHE A 110 -6.65 -3.98 9.10
C PHE A 110 -7.56 -5.17 9.38
N GLY A 111 -8.84 -4.97 9.54
CA GLY A 111 -9.81 -6.06 9.65
C GLY A 111 -9.79 -6.97 8.42
N MET A 112 -9.73 -6.39 7.23
CA MET A 112 -9.56 -7.10 5.96
C MET A 112 -8.17 -7.72 5.85
N LEU A 113 -7.11 -6.94 6.09
CA LEU A 113 -5.72 -7.37 5.95
C LEU A 113 -5.41 -8.60 6.82
N SER A 114 -5.96 -8.67 8.04
CA SER A 114 -5.78 -9.82 8.93
C SER A 114 -6.31 -11.12 8.34
N ARG A 115 -7.45 -11.06 7.62
CA ARG A 115 -8.05 -12.22 6.93
C ARG A 115 -7.22 -12.65 5.72
N VAL A 116 -6.80 -11.71 4.88
CA VAL A 116 -5.91 -11.97 3.74
C VAL A 116 -4.58 -12.59 4.20
N ASN A 117 -4.01 -12.08 5.28
CA ASN A 117 -2.80 -12.66 5.87
C ASN A 117 -3.01 -14.10 6.34
N ALA A 118 -4.16 -14.41 6.94
CA ALA A 118 -4.49 -15.77 7.35
C ALA A 118 -4.65 -16.73 6.15
N GLU A 119 -5.24 -16.28 5.05
CA GLU A 119 -5.31 -17.04 3.79
C GLU A 119 -3.91 -17.33 3.24
N ASN A 120 -3.07 -16.32 3.16
CA ASN A 120 -1.71 -16.44 2.64
C ASN A 120 -0.83 -17.38 3.48
N ILE A 121 -0.92 -17.34 4.80
CA ILE A 121 -0.19 -18.23 5.70
C ILE A 121 -0.62 -19.68 5.48
N ASN A 122 -1.91 -19.95 5.37
CA ASN A 122 -2.43 -21.29 5.12
C ASN A 122 -1.91 -21.90 3.80
N LEU A 123 -1.65 -21.08 2.79
CA LEU A 123 -1.10 -21.52 1.51
C LEU A 123 0.41 -21.80 1.56
N GLN A 124 1.17 -21.04 2.36
CA GLN A 124 2.62 -21.19 2.44
C GLN A 124 3.08 -22.38 3.29
N ASP A 125 2.37 -22.67 4.38
CA ASP A 125 2.78 -23.69 5.35
C ASP A 125 2.62 -25.13 4.86
N THR A 126 1.83 -25.38 3.81
CA THR A 126 1.59 -26.75 3.32
C THR A 126 2.76 -27.35 2.55
N ARG A 127 3.77 -26.59 2.14
CA ARG A 127 4.78 -27.02 1.16
C ARG A 127 6.16 -27.36 1.70
N ASN A 128 6.56 -26.87 2.88
CA ASN A 128 7.98 -26.89 3.30
C ASN A 128 8.33 -27.71 4.55
N LEU A 129 7.42 -28.50 5.12
CA LEU A 129 7.68 -29.20 6.38
C LEU A 129 8.07 -30.68 6.19
N LYS A 130 9.23 -31.03 6.77
CA LYS A 130 9.87 -32.36 6.63
C LYS A 130 9.33 -33.45 7.56
N SER A 131 8.61 -33.12 8.65
CA SER A 131 8.05 -34.09 9.58
C SER A 131 6.57 -33.82 9.90
N GLY A 132 5.79 -34.88 10.14
CA GLY A 132 4.36 -34.76 10.45
C GLY A 132 4.08 -34.05 11.76
N PHE A 133 4.94 -34.21 12.77
CA PHE A 133 4.78 -33.60 14.08
C PHE A 133 5.10 -32.09 14.07
N ASP A 134 6.17 -31.70 13.40
CA ASP A 134 6.54 -30.30 13.22
C ASP A 134 5.47 -29.53 12.45
N ARG A 135 4.87 -30.21 11.44
CA ARG A 135 3.76 -29.69 10.66
C ARG A 135 2.54 -29.40 11.52
N ILE A 136 2.16 -30.32 12.41
CA ILE A 136 1.01 -30.15 13.31
C ILE A 136 1.27 -28.97 14.28
N LYS A 137 2.46 -28.91 14.89
CA LYS A 137 2.84 -27.84 15.82
C LYS A 137 2.87 -26.47 15.15
N GLN A 138 3.43 -26.39 13.94
CA GLN A 138 3.46 -25.18 13.12
C GLN A 138 2.05 -24.74 12.73
N ASN A 139 1.22 -25.65 12.23
CA ASN A 139 -0.16 -25.34 11.86
C ASN A 139 -0.99 -24.83 13.05
N MET A 140 -0.82 -25.42 14.23
CA MET A 140 -1.51 -24.95 15.45
C MET A 140 -1.06 -23.53 15.84
N LYS A 141 0.25 -23.25 15.79
CA LYS A 141 0.81 -21.92 16.07
C LYS A 141 0.30 -20.87 15.08
N VAL A 142 0.33 -21.19 13.81
CA VAL A 142 -0.14 -20.33 12.71
C VAL A 142 -1.63 -20.07 12.84
N SER A 143 -2.45 -21.11 13.05
CA SER A 143 -3.90 -20.96 13.25
C SER A 143 -4.22 -20.11 14.47
N PHE A 144 -3.49 -20.25 15.56
CA PHE A 144 -3.68 -19.42 16.75
C PHE A 144 -3.34 -17.96 16.47
N ILE A 145 -2.17 -17.67 15.88
CA ILE A 145 -1.74 -16.30 15.56
C ILE A 145 -2.72 -15.65 14.57
N SER A 146 -3.18 -16.38 13.56
CA SER A 146 -4.15 -15.87 12.57
C SER A 146 -5.48 -15.52 13.20
N ARG A 147 -6.04 -16.41 14.05
CA ARG A 147 -7.30 -16.15 14.75
C ARG A 147 -7.17 -14.96 15.70
N GLN A 148 -6.07 -14.88 16.44
CA GLN A 148 -5.79 -13.76 17.35
C GLN A 148 -5.64 -12.45 16.57
N SER A 149 -4.96 -12.47 15.43
CA SER A 149 -4.82 -11.30 14.56
C SER A 149 -6.18 -10.83 14.03
N ILE A 150 -6.99 -11.74 13.47
CA ILE A 150 -8.32 -11.39 12.95
C ILE A 150 -9.20 -10.78 14.05
N SER A 151 -9.27 -11.42 15.23
CA SER A 151 -10.09 -10.93 16.33
C SER A 151 -9.61 -9.58 16.85
N ASN A 152 -8.31 -9.45 17.15
CA ASN A 152 -7.78 -8.24 17.76
C ASN A 152 -7.77 -7.07 16.79
N TRP A 153 -7.29 -7.24 15.55
CA TRP A 153 -7.21 -6.12 14.62
C TRP A 153 -8.61 -5.59 14.25
N THR A 154 -9.58 -6.47 14.02
CA THR A 154 -10.96 -6.03 13.77
C THR A 154 -11.54 -5.25 14.97
N ASN A 155 -11.32 -5.73 16.20
CA ASN A 155 -11.83 -5.05 17.40
C ASN A 155 -11.08 -3.74 17.67
N TRP A 156 -9.74 -3.73 17.56
CA TRP A 156 -8.94 -2.53 17.79
C TRP A 156 -9.23 -1.44 16.77
N GLU A 157 -9.37 -1.80 15.50
CA GLU A 157 -9.74 -0.86 14.45
C GLU A 157 -11.09 -0.20 14.76
N LYS A 158 -12.09 -0.99 15.13
CA LYS A 158 -13.40 -0.47 15.57
C LYS A 158 -13.28 0.43 16.81
N GLU A 159 -12.53 0.04 17.84
CA GLU A 159 -12.30 0.87 19.04
C GLU A 159 -11.59 2.19 18.70
N LEU A 160 -10.58 2.16 17.82
CA LEU A 160 -9.79 3.31 17.42
C LEU A 160 -10.64 4.34 16.67
N ILE A 161 -11.38 3.92 15.64
CA ILE A 161 -12.22 4.84 14.86
C ILE A 161 -13.35 5.48 15.65
N LEU A 162 -13.75 4.87 16.78
CA LEU A 162 -14.71 5.44 17.72
C LEU A 162 -14.09 6.48 18.69
N SER A 163 -12.77 6.43 18.89
CA SER A 163 -12.12 7.16 19.98
C SER A 163 -11.14 8.24 19.52
N VAL A 164 -10.47 8.07 18.37
CA VAL A 164 -9.46 9.01 17.85
C VAL A 164 -9.75 9.42 16.41
N PRO A 165 -9.33 10.64 15.99
CA PRO A 165 -9.36 11.02 14.58
C PRO A 165 -8.53 10.02 13.76
N THR A 166 -9.09 9.61 12.62
CA THR A 166 -8.49 8.57 11.77
C THR A 166 -8.17 9.13 10.39
N ILE A 167 -6.99 8.84 9.88
CA ILE A 167 -6.60 9.09 8.50
C ILE A 167 -6.60 7.74 7.79
N THR A 168 -7.17 7.66 6.58
CA THR A 168 -7.10 6.44 5.75
C THR A 168 -6.78 6.77 4.30
N VAL A 169 -6.55 5.75 3.47
CA VAL A 169 -6.00 5.93 2.12
C VAL A 169 -7.04 6.02 1.01
N SER A 170 -8.31 5.72 1.29
CA SER A 170 -9.37 5.78 0.28
C SER A 170 -10.76 5.98 0.86
N GLU A 171 -11.66 6.54 0.04
CA GLU A 171 -13.08 6.69 0.42
C GLU A 171 -13.76 5.33 0.62
N GLN A 172 -13.34 4.30 -0.11
CA GLN A 172 -13.86 2.95 0.05
C GLN A 172 -13.62 2.42 1.46
N ILE A 173 -12.38 2.57 1.96
CA ILE A 173 -12.04 2.17 3.34
C ILE A 173 -12.78 3.07 4.34
N ALA A 174 -12.80 4.39 4.12
CA ALA A 174 -13.48 5.32 5.01
C ALA A 174 -14.96 4.99 5.17
N ASN A 175 -15.64 4.64 4.07
CA ASN A 175 -17.06 4.26 4.10
C ASN A 175 -17.29 2.94 4.85
N GLU A 176 -16.45 1.93 4.61
CA GLU A 176 -16.51 0.65 5.33
C GLU A 176 -16.28 0.85 6.83
N LEU A 177 -15.29 1.66 7.22
CA LEU A 177 -15.03 1.97 8.63
C LEU A 177 -16.22 2.68 9.29
N ARG A 178 -16.87 3.63 8.59
CA ARG A 178 -18.09 4.27 9.09
C ARG A 178 -19.23 3.27 9.24
N GLU A 179 -19.39 2.34 8.32
CA GLU A 179 -20.41 1.28 8.33
C GLU A 179 -20.22 0.31 9.50
N VAL A 180 -18.99 -0.18 9.71
CA VAL A 180 -18.61 -1.07 10.83
C VAL A 180 -18.88 -0.42 12.20
N ALA A 181 -18.83 0.90 12.28
CA ALA A 181 -19.07 1.67 13.51
C ALA A 181 -20.49 2.25 13.64
N ASP A 182 -21.43 1.84 12.79
CA ASP A 182 -22.81 2.36 12.75
C ASP A 182 -22.87 3.91 12.63
N GLY A 183 -21.93 4.51 11.92
CA GLY A 183 -21.82 5.95 11.74
C GLY A 183 -21.35 6.75 12.97
N LYS A 184 -20.92 6.08 14.06
CA LYS A 184 -20.52 6.72 15.33
C LYS A 184 -19.02 7.03 15.42
N THR A 185 -18.32 7.06 14.28
CA THR A 185 -16.88 7.32 14.25
C THR A 185 -16.53 8.74 14.70
N LYS A 186 -15.29 8.91 15.18
CA LYS A 186 -14.63 10.22 15.12
C LYS A 186 -14.41 10.58 13.65
N GLU A 187 -13.87 11.78 13.39
CA GLU A 187 -13.59 12.21 12.01
C GLU A 187 -12.68 11.20 11.30
N ILE A 188 -13.08 10.79 10.09
CA ILE A 188 -12.27 9.97 9.19
C ILE A 188 -11.90 10.81 7.98
N ILE A 189 -10.61 11.05 7.82
CA ILE A 189 -10.03 11.91 6.80
C ILE A 189 -9.32 11.04 5.75
N VAL A 190 -9.62 11.26 4.48
CA VAL A 190 -8.99 10.50 3.40
C VAL A 190 -7.77 11.25 2.86
N VAL A 191 -6.60 10.62 3.01
CA VAL A 191 -5.30 11.05 2.47
C VAL A 191 -4.72 9.92 1.65
N PRO A 192 -4.91 9.91 0.33
CA PRO A 192 -4.38 8.87 -0.55
C PRO A 192 -2.85 8.82 -0.53
N ASN A 193 -2.29 7.66 -0.80
CA ASN A 193 -0.84 7.47 -0.79
C ASN A 193 -0.19 7.89 -2.13
N PHE A 194 -0.49 9.11 -2.57
CA PHE A 194 0.08 9.68 -3.79
C PHE A 194 1.59 9.96 -3.64
N PRO A 195 2.35 9.99 -4.74
CA PRO A 195 3.75 10.39 -4.70
C PRO A 195 3.89 11.89 -4.36
N LEU A 196 5.06 12.26 -3.83
CA LEU A 196 5.50 13.65 -3.79
C LEU A 196 5.87 14.13 -5.21
N GLU A 197 5.72 15.42 -5.46
CA GLU A 197 6.12 16.01 -6.73
C GLU A 197 7.61 15.77 -7.04
N THR A 198 8.45 15.79 -6.01
CA THR A 198 9.90 15.50 -6.11
C THR A 198 10.25 14.05 -6.41
N GLU A 199 9.30 13.12 -6.27
CA GLU A 199 9.51 11.69 -6.56
C GLU A 199 9.23 11.32 -8.02
N ILE A 200 8.69 12.26 -8.81
CA ILE A 200 8.20 12.00 -10.16
C ILE A 200 9.10 12.67 -11.21
N SER A 201 9.44 11.92 -12.27
CA SER A 201 10.06 12.48 -13.45
C SER A 201 8.99 12.92 -14.44
N PHE A 202 8.92 14.23 -14.72
CA PHE A 202 7.93 14.80 -15.63
C PHE A 202 8.38 14.69 -17.08
N LYS A 203 8.19 13.53 -17.68
CA LYS A 203 8.32 13.36 -19.13
C LYS A 203 6.96 13.14 -19.74
N GLU A 204 6.56 14.02 -20.64
CA GLU A 204 5.32 13.86 -21.40
C GLU A 204 5.36 12.56 -22.21
N PRO A 205 4.25 11.78 -22.20
CA PRO A 205 4.19 10.55 -22.97
C PRO A 205 4.33 10.82 -24.46
N GLN A 206 5.10 9.98 -25.14
CA GLN A 206 5.27 10.03 -26.58
C GLN A 206 4.44 8.94 -27.26
N ALA A 207 4.07 9.15 -28.51
CA ALA A 207 3.44 8.11 -29.31
C ALA A 207 4.42 6.95 -29.53
N HIS A 208 3.94 5.74 -29.34
CA HIS A 208 4.71 4.51 -29.61
C HIS A 208 4.15 3.83 -30.86
N GLY A 209 5.04 3.34 -31.71
CA GLY A 209 4.66 2.62 -32.94
C GLY A 209 4.17 1.19 -32.69
N HIS A 210 4.23 0.69 -31.45
CA HIS A 210 3.80 -0.65 -31.06
C HIS A 210 3.18 -0.62 -29.67
N LEU A 211 2.24 -1.54 -29.43
CA LEU A 211 1.62 -1.69 -28.13
C LEU A 211 2.59 -2.36 -27.16
N SER A 212 2.76 -1.76 -25.98
CA SER A 212 3.55 -2.32 -24.88
C SER A 212 2.90 -2.05 -23.53
N SER A 213 2.93 -3.05 -22.70
CA SER A 213 2.35 -3.03 -21.35
C SER A 213 3.41 -3.23 -20.29
N VAL A 214 3.23 -2.66 -19.11
CA VAL A 214 4.11 -2.87 -17.96
C VAL A 214 3.33 -3.29 -16.73
N TYR A 215 3.85 -4.26 -16.00
CA TYR A 215 3.45 -4.60 -14.64
C TYR A 215 4.64 -4.36 -13.70
N ALA A 216 4.49 -3.47 -12.73
CA ALA A 216 5.47 -3.27 -11.66
C ALA A 216 4.97 -3.94 -10.37
N GLY A 217 5.68 -4.95 -9.89
CA GLY A 217 5.29 -5.69 -8.70
C GLY A 217 6.34 -6.71 -8.28
N GLY A 218 6.27 -7.15 -7.03
CA GLY A 218 7.24 -8.06 -6.45
C GLY A 218 7.35 -9.41 -7.16
N ASP A 219 8.45 -10.09 -6.89
CA ASP A 219 8.85 -11.36 -7.50
C ASP A 219 7.71 -12.41 -7.52
N SER A 220 7.72 -13.17 -8.58
CA SER A 220 6.89 -14.35 -8.78
C SER A 220 7.02 -15.43 -7.69
N LYS A 221 8.10 -15.45 -6.92
CA LYS A 221 8.24 -16.30 -5.73
C LYS A 221 7.21 -15.98 -4.65
N TYR A 222 6.70 -14.74 -4.62
CA TYR A 222 5.61 -14.28 -3.76
C TYR A 222 4.24 -14.42 -4.43
N LYS A 223 4.13 -15.15 -5.54
CA LYS A 223 2.89 -15.41 -6.31
C LYS A 223 1.72 -15.95 -5.52
N GLN A 224 1.93 -16.35 -4.29
CA GLN A 224 0.90 -16.97 -3.46
C GLN A 224 0.25 -16.00 -2.50
N VAL A 225 0.39 -14.70 -2.74
CA VAL A 225 -0.47 -13.70 -2.13
C VAL A 225 -1.79 -13.74 -2.89
N THR A 226 -2.81 -14.31 -2.28
CA THR A 226 -4.11 -14.60 -2.91
C THR A 226 -4.73 -13.40 -3.61
N ASN A 227 -4.60 -12.22 -3.01
CA ASN A 227 -5.15 -10.98 -3.54
C ASN A 227 -4.25 -10.23 -4.54
N ARG A 228 -3.15 -10.83 -4.97
CA ARG A 228 -2.25 -10.27 -6.01
C ARG A 228 -1.83 -11.33 -7.01
N ASP A 229 -2.68 -12.32 -7.24
CA ASP A 229 -2.43 -13.41 -8.18
C ASP A 229 -2.47 -12.91 -9.62
N ILE A 230 -1.33 -13.06 -10.31
CA ILE A 230 -1.17 -12.76 -11.74
C ILE A 230 -0.78 -14.01 -12.54
N SER A 231 -1.09 -15.19 -12.00
CA SER A 231 -0.79 -16.45 -12.70
C SER A 231 -1.49 -16.48 -14.07
N GLY A 232 -0.75 -16.89 -15.10
CA GLY A 232 -1.24 -16.89 -16.49
C GLY A 232 -1.02 -15.57 -17.26
N LEU A 233 -0.59 -14.47 -16.62
CA LEU A 233 -0.35 -13.21 -17.34
C LEU A 233 0.71 -13.36 -18.45
N THR A 234 1.82 -14.04 -18.16
CA THR A 234 2.88 -14.26 -19.17
C THR A 234 2.40 -15.14 -20.33
N ASN A 235 1.57 -16.15 -20.04
CA ASN A 235 0.96 -17.01 -21.07
C ASN A 235 0.00 -16.21 -21.95
N LEU A 236 -0.79 -15.30 -21.34
CA LEU A 236 -1.67 -14.42 -22.12
C LEU A 236 -0.90 -13.65 -23.22
N PHE A 237 0.25 -13.10 -22.90
CA PHE A 237 1.07 -12.37 -23.87
C PHE A 237 1.84 -13.30 -24.83
N ALA A 238 2.24 -14.50 -24.39
CA ALA A 238 2.92 -15.47 -25.24
C ALA A 238 1.99 -16.07 -26.31
N ASP A 239 0.74 -16.33 -25.93
CA ASP A 239 -0.22 -17.04 -26.76
C ASP A 239 -1.04 -16.11 -27.67
N ASN A 240 -1.00 -14.78 -27.44
CA ASN A 240 -1.79 -13.79 -28.18
C ASN A 240 -0.92 -12.68 -28.77
N ASP A 241 -1.34 -12.13 -29.90
CA ASP A 241 -0.69 -10.98 -30.51
C ASP A 241 -1.26 -9.64 -29.98
N ILE A 242 -1.06 -9.39 -28.70
CA ILE A 242 -1.57 -8.23 -27.95
C ILE A 242 -0.48 -7.25 -27.49
N GLY A 243 0.67 -7.28 -28.17
CA GLY A 243 1.83 -6.45 -27.86
C GLY A 243 2.83 -7.13 -26.93
N ASN A 244 3.70 -6.34 -26.32
CA ASN A 244 4.76 -6.83 -25.43
C ASN A 244 4.48 -6.50 -23.96
N LEU A 245 5.00 -7.34 -23.04
CA LEU A 245 4.89 -7.14 -21.60
C LEU A 245 6.26 -6.91 -20.97
N THR A 246 6.39 -5.86 -20.20
CA THR A 246 7.53 -5.64 -19.30
C THR A 246 7.09 -5.92 -17.85
N ILE A 247 7.84 -6.75 -17.13
CA ILE A 247 7.58 -7.05 -15.71
C ILE A 247 8.73 -6.51 -14.88
N ILE A 248 8.46 -5.52 -14.05
CA ILE A 248 9.44 -4.90 -13.14
C ILE A 248 9.31 -5.54 -11.76
N GLY A 249 10.42 -5.96 -11.17
CA GLY A 249 10.48 -6.53 -9.82
C GLY A 249 10.51 -8.05 -9.77
N TRP A 250 10.64 -8.72 -10.91
CA TRP A 250 10.85 -10.18 -10.95
C TRP A 250 12.31 -10.50 -11.24
N GLU A 251 12.98 -11.10 -10.26
CA GLU A 251 14.34 -11.60 -10.42
C GLU A 251 14.31 -13.02 -11.01
N ASN A 252 15.28 -13.32 -11.87
CA ASN A 252 15.48 -14.65 -12.46
C ASN A 252 14.26 -15.23 -13.19
N ALA A 253 13.37 -14.38 -13.70
CA ALA A 253 12.30 -14.84 -14.58
C ALA A 253 12.85 -15.08 -15.99
N GLU A 254 12.41 -16.15 -16.62
CA GLU A 254 12.66 -16.39 -18.03
C GLU A 254 12.00 -15.26 -18.85
N SER A 255 12.72 -14.73 -19.82
CA SER A 255 12.21 -13.77 -20.78
C SER A 255 11.92 -14.48 -22.11
N SER A 256 10.97 -13.98 -22.86
CA SER A 256 10.65 -14.44 -24.22
C SER A 256 10.62 -13.26 -25.18
N GLU A 257 10.34 -13.50 -26.46
CA GLU A 257 10.16 -12.43 -27.43
C GLU A 257 8.98 -11.50 -27.08
N LYS A 258 7.96 -12.01 -26.38
CA LYS A 258 6.72 -11.29 -26.01
C LYS A 258 6.74 -10.68 -24.61
N TYR A 259 7.62 -11.12 -23.74
CA TYR A 259 7.75 -10.52 -22.40
C TYR A 259 9.19 -10.53 -21.89
N LYS A 260 9.55 -9.51 -21.14
CA LYS A 260 10.81 -9.40 -20.42
C LYS A 260 10.57 -9.14 -18.94
N ALA A 261 11.41 -9.69 -18.08
CA ALA A 261 11.47 -9.37 -16.67
C ALA A 261 12.74 -8.61 -16.34
N THR A 262 12.59 -7.53 -15.56
CA THR A 262 13.72 -6.74 -15.09
C THR A 262 13.79 -6.89 -13.57
N GLY A 263 14.67 -7.37 -12.88
CA GLY A 263 14.71 -7.42 -11.41
C GLY A 263 14.25 -6.15 -10.70
N PHE A 264 14.56 -6.01 -9.43
CA PHE A 264 14.26 -4.78 -8.68
C PHE A 264 15.08 -3.60 -9.21
N LEU A 265 14.39 -2.50 -9.51
CA LEU A 265 14.99 -1.28 -10.03
C LEU A 265 14.93 -0.18 -8.96
N THR A 266 15.90 0.73 -8.98
CA THR A 266 15.77 2.01 -8.26
C THR A 266 14.59 2.80 -8.82
N ARG A 267 14.02 3.73 -8.05
CA ARG A 267 12.84 4.51 -8.45
C ARG A 267 13.02 5.18 -9.81
N ASP A 268 14.14 5.85 -10.03
CA ASP A 268 14.44 6.54 -11.30
C ASP A 268 14.51 5.57 -12.49
N LYS A 269 15.15 4.41 -12.31
CA LYS A 269 15.21 3.37 -13.33
C LYS A 269 13.85 2.74 -13.58
N MET A 270 13.04 2.56 -12.54
CA MET A 270 11.67 2.06 -12.66
C MET A 270 10.82 3.02 -13.50
N PHE A 271 10.85 4.32 -13.22
CA PHE A 271 10.15 5.31 -14.03
C PHE A 271 10.69 5.36 -15.46
N SER A 272 12.02 5.28 -15.65
CA SER A 272 12.63 5.23 -16.97
C SER A 272 12.19 4.02 -17.80
N GLU A 273 11.96 2.88 -17.16
CA GLU A 273 11.43 1.67 -17.81
C GLU A 273 9.91 1.79 -18.05
N MET A 274 9.15 2.35 -17.12
CA MET A 274 7.71 2.55 -17.27
C MET A 274 7.39 3.42 -18.49
N ILE A 275 8.05 4.55 -18.66
CA ILE A 275 7.77 5.50 -19.77
C ILE A 275 8.02 4.92 -21.16
N GLN A 276 8.72 3.80 -21.29
CA GLN A 276 8.90 3.09 -22.57
C GLN A 276 7.67 2.28 -22.96
N ASN A 277 6.65 2.20 -22.10
CA ASN A 277 5.45 1.45 -22.33
C ASN A 277 4.25 2.37 -22.58
N SER A 278 3.14 1.78 -23.03
CA SER A 278 1.89 2.51 -23.31
C SER A 278 0.84 2.28 -22.26
N ILE A 279 0.82 1.09 -21.65
CA ILE A 279 -0.21 0.65 -20.71
C ILE A 279 0.44 0.20 -19.40
N GLY A 280 -0.09 0.68 -18.27
CA GLY A 280 0.21 0.19 -16.92
C GLY A 280 -0.86 -0.80 -16.47
N LEU A 281 -0.45 -2.04 -16.17
CA LEU A 281 -1.38 -3.11 -15.81
C LEU A 281 -1.43 -3.34 -14.30
N ILE A 282 -2.64 -3.53 -13.76
CA ILE A 282 -2.85 -4.13 -12.45
C ILE A 282 -3.75 -5.36 -12.66
N PRO A 283 -3.18 -6.49 -13.15
CA PRO A 283 -3.92 -7.62 -13.68
C PRO A 283 -4.11 -8.71 -12.62
N TRP A 284 -4.51 -8.32 -11.42
CA TRP A 284 -4.74 -9.27 -10.35
C TRP A 284 -6.04 -10.04 -10.59
N LYS A 285 -6.02 -11.36 -10.44
CA LYS A 285 -7.24 -12.17 -10.47
C LYS A 285 -8.17 -11.74 -9.35
N LYS A 286 -9.47 -11.72 -9.62
CA LYS A 286 -10.49 -11.24 -8.68
C LYS A 286 -10.35 -11.83 -7.29
N HIS A 287 -10.46 -10.99 -6.30
CA HIS A 287 -10.39 -11.36 -4.88
C HIS A 287 -11.32 -10.45 -4.06
N TRP A 288 -11.97 -11.01 -3.05
CA TRP A 288 -12.94 -10.28 -2.22
C TRP A 288 -12.37 -9.01 -1.55
N SER A 289 -11.06 -8.94 -1.32
CA SER A 289 -10.41 -7.77 -0.71
C SER A 289 -10.12 -6.62 -1.67
N HIS A 290 -10.26 -6.82 -2.98
CA HIS A 290 -9.89 -5.82 -3.99
C HIS A 290 -10.60 -4.47 -3.86
N PRO A 291 -11.88 -4.38 -3.43
CA PRO A 291 -12.53 -3.09 -3.23
C PRO A 291 -11.79 -2.16 -2.25
N PHE A 292 -11.05 -2.72 -1.31
CA PHE A 292 -10.32 -1.99 -0.26
C PHE A 292 -8.83 -1.77 -0.57
N LEU A 293 -8.33 -2.28 -1.70
CA LEU A 293 -6.93 -2.09 -2.07
C LEU A 293 -6.73 -0.80 -2.86
N ASN A 294 -5.67 -0.07 -2.48
CA ASN A 294 -5.29 1.18 -3.13
C ASN A 294 -3.80 1.18 -3.51
N PRO A 295 -3.39 0.35 -4.51
CA PRO A 295 -2.00 0.16 -4.86
C PRO A 295 -1.36 1.41 -5.48
N ASN A 296 -0.26 1.88 -4.91
CA ASN A 296 0.51 3.06 -5.32
C ASN A 296 0.91 3.04 -6.81
N LYS A 297 1.18 1.85 -7.36
CA LYS A 297 1.57 1.68 -8.76
C LYS A 297 0.57 2.28 -9.77
N ALA A 298 -0.72 2.32 -9.45
CA ALA A 298 -1.73 2.94 -10.29
C ALA A 298 -1.42 4.43 -10.54
N TYR A 299 -1.00 5.11 -9.49
CA TYR A 299 -0.68 6.54 -9.51
C TYR A 299 0.69 6.80 -10.14
N GLU A 300 1.64 5.90 -9.91
CA GLU A 300 2.95 5.92 -10.58
C GLU A 300 2.82 5.72 -12.09
N TYR A 301 1.95 4.81 -12.53
CA TYR A 301 1.61 4.62 -13.94
C TYR A 301 0.99 5.89 -14.55
N ALA A 302 0.02 6.49 -13.84
CA ALA A 302 -0.61 7.72 -14.31
C ALA A 302 0.41 8.86 -14.50
N HIS A 303 1.34 9.04 -13.56
CA HIS A 303 2.43 10.01 -13.66
C HIS A 303 3.46 9.67 -14.74
N ALA A 304 3.67 8.41 -15.05
CA ALA A 304 4.52 7.95 -16.15
C ALA A 304 3.83 8.10 -17.53
N GLY A 305 2.59 8.58 -17.57
CA GLY A 305 1.80 8.72 -18.80
C GLY A 305 1.41 7.38 -19.43
N LEU A 306 1.20 6.37 -18.60
CA LEU A 306 0.67 5.08 -19.01
C LEU A 306 -0.85 5.09 -18.87
N PHE A 307 -1.57 4.56 -19.87
CA PHE A 307 -2.99 4.31 -19.69
C PHE A 307 -3.19 3.14 -18.72
N VAL A 308 -3.88 3.38 -17.63
CA VAL A 308 -4.02 2.37 -16.56
C VAL A 308 -5.16 1.42 -16.87
N MET A 309 -4.85 0.13 -16.93
CA MET A 309 -5.83 -0.94 -17.03
C MET A 309 -5.76 -1.83 -15.78
N LEU A 310 -6.89 -2.08 -15.15
CA LEU A 310 -6.97 -2.76 -13.86
C LEU A 310 -8.19 -3.68 -13.77
N THR A 311 -8.06 -4.72 -12.93
CA THR A 311 -9.17 -5.61 -12.60
C THR A 311 -10.36 -4.81 -12.04
N SER A 312 -11.58 -5.12 -12.46
CA SER A 312 -12.81 -4.36 -12.18
C SER A 312 -13.12 -4.20 -10.69
N ASP A 313 -12.68 -5.14 -9.86
CA ASP A 313 -12.90 -5.11 -8.41
C ASP A 313 -12.00 -4.12 -7.65
N LEU A 314 -10.98 -3.53 -8.30
CA LEU A 314 -10.14 -2.47 -7.70
C LEU A 314 -10.86 -1.11 -7.70
N ARG A 315 -12.04 -1.07 -7.08
CA ARG A 315 -12.97 0.07 -7.11
C ARG A 315 -12.38 1.34 -6.54
N SER A 316 -11.54 1.24 -5.50
CA SER A 316 -10.86 2.39 -4.90
C SER A 316 -9.97 3.13 -5.90
N VAL A 317 -9.20 2.38 -6.69
CA VAL A 317 -8.35 2.95 -7.74
C VAL A 317 -9.20 3.51 -8.89
N ALA A 318 -10.18 2.73 -9.36
CA ALA A 318 -11.04 3.15 -10.45
C ALA A 318 -11.78 4.45 -10.13
N SER A 319 -12.33 4.59 -8.92
CA SER A 319 -12.99 5.83 -8.49
C SER A 319 -12.03 7.02 -8.40
N THR A 320 -10.78 6.80 -8.02
CA THR A 320 -9.76 7.87 -7.94
C THR A 320 -9.28 8.32 -9.32
N LEU A 321 -9.13 7.40 -10.26
CA LEU A 321 -8.70 7.71 -11.63
C LEU A 321 -9.85 8.15 -12.54
N GLU A 322 -11.08 7.95 -12.12
CA GLU A 322 -12.29 8.30 -12.87
C GLU A 322 -12.26 7.71 -14.30
N ASP A 323 -12.63 8.49 -15.32
CA ASP A 323 -12.61 8.09 -16.73
C ASP A 323 -11.21 7.98 -17.34
N ASN A 324 -10.15 8.10 -16.51
CA ASN A 324 -8.77 8.02 -17.00
C ASN A 324 -8.17 6.61 -16.90
N CYS A 325 -8.93 5.62 -16.48
CA CYS A 325 -8.51 4.22 -16.50
C CYS A 325 -9.55 3.36 -17.23
N LEU A 326 -9.20 2.09 -17.46
CA LEU A 326 -10.12 1.09 -18.00
C LEU A 326 -10.07 -0.16 -17.13
N THR A 327 -11.24 -0.65 -16.75
CA THR A 327 -11.37 -1.91 -16.00
C THR A 327 -11.57 -3.09 -16.94
N PHE A 328 -11.18 -4.29 -16.49
CA PHE A 328 -11.46 -5.55 -17.17
C PHE A 328 -11.87 -6.63 -16.15
N GLU A 329 -12.64 -7.61 -16.63
CA GLU A 329 -13.24 -8.64 -15.79
C GLU A 329 -12.31 -9.84 -15.56
N ASP A 330 -11.61 -10.27 -16.60
CA ASP A 330 -10.69 -11.40 -16.63
C ASP A 330 -9.64 -11.23 -17.76
N TYR A 331 -8.82 -12.25 -17.99
CA TYR A 331 -7.76 -12.17 -18.98
C TYR A 331 -8.26 -12.23 -20.44
N ASP A 332 -9.41 -12.80 -20.69
CA ASP A 332 -10.01 -12.81 -22.04
C ASP A 332 -10.53 -11.40 -22.39
N ASP A 333 -11.17 -10.74 -21.44
CA ASP A 333 -11.58 -9.33 -21.57
C ASP A 333 -10.37 -8.40 -21.67
N LEU A 334 -9.29 -8.66 -20.90
CA LEU A 334 -8.04 -7.92 -21.01
C LEU A 334 -7.42 -8.07 -22.41
N ALA A 335 -7.35 -9.31 -22.94
CA ALA A 335 -6.81 -9.56 -24.28
C ALA A 335 -7.59 -8.81 -25.36
N SER A 336 -8.91 -8.86 -25.32
CA SER A 336 -9.80 -8.16 -26.27
C SER A 336 -9.57 -6.65 -26.25
N LYS A 337 -9.39 -6.06 -25.06
CA LYS A 337 -9.12 -4.61 -24.91
C LYS A 337 -7.72 -4.23 -25.39
N LEU A 338 -6.71 -5.08 -25.15
CA LEU A 338 -5.36 -4.86 -25.66
C LEU A 338 -5.32 -4.97 -27.19
N GLU A 339 -6.01 -5.93 -27.80
CA GLU A 339 -6.14 -6.05 -29.25
C GLU A 339 -6.81 -4.81 -29.85
N TYR A 340 -7.86 -4.29 -29.22
CA TYR A 340 -8.49 -3.04 -29.62
C TYR A 340 -7.48 -1.88 -29.67
N PHE A 341 -6.69 -1.67 -28.61
CA PHE A 341 -5.71 -0.58 -28.55
C PHE A 341 -4.51 -0.80 -29.46
N ARG A 342 -4.18 -2.05 -29.78
CA ARG A 342 -3.16 -2.34 -30.81
C ARG A 342 -3.56 -1.77 -32.18
N SER A 343 -4.85 -1.80 -32.48
CA SER A 343 -5.41 -1.27 -33.73
C SER A 343 -5.79 0.21 -33.65
N ASN A 344 -5.85 0.79 -32.45
CA ASN A 344 -6.31 2.16 -32.19
C ASN A 344 -5.27 2.97 -31.41
N THR A 345 -4.05 3.05 -31.94
CA THR A 345 -2.89 3.66 -31.25
C THR A 345 -3.06 5.16 -30.97
N ASP A 346 -3.74 5.89 -31.85
CA ASP A 346 -4.00 7.33 -31.67
C ASP A 346 -4.97 7.58 -30.51
N GLU A 347 -6.00 6.76 -30.37
CA GLU A 347 -6.89 6.83 -29.22
C GLU A 347 -6.13 6.52 -27.92
N LEU A 348 -5.31 5.46 -27.92
CA LEU A 348 -4.48 5.13 -26.77
C LEU A 348 -3.57 6.29 -26.37
N TYR A 349 -2.94 6.93 -27.35
CA TYR A 349 -2.08 8.09 -27.10
C TYR A 349 -2.88 9.25 -26.49
N GLY A 350 -4.06 9.56 -27.00
CA GLY A 350 -4.95 10.56 -26.41
C GLY A 350 -5.34 10.25 -24.96
N ARG A 351 -5.62 8.98 -24.65
CA ARG A 351 -5.90 8.53 -23.26
C ARG A 351 -4.68 8.65 -22.36
N ARG A 352 -3.49 8.37 -22.86
CA ARG A 352 -2.21 8.54 -22.13
C ARG A 352 -1.93 10.00 -21.79
N LEU A 353 -2.17 10.93 -22.70
CA LEU A 353 -2.06 12.37 -22.44
C LEU A 353 -3.09 12.82 -21.41
N LYS A 354 -4.33 12.33 -21.51
CA LYS A 354 -5.40 12.68 -20.57
C LYS A 354 -5.04 12.26 -19.14
N ILE A 355 -4.63 11.01 -18.91
CA ILE A 355 -4.28 10.53 -17.58
C ILE A 355 -3.02 11.21 -17.03
N PHE A 356 -2.01 11.47 -17.85
CA PHE A 356 -0.82 12.21 -17.47
C PHE A 356 -1.14 13.61 -16.96
N ASN A 357 -1.96 14.36 -17.69
CA ASN A 357 -2.39 15.70 -17.28
C ASN A 357 -3.28 15.66 -16.03
N PHE A 358 -4.16 14.66 -15.92
CA PHE A 358 -4.98 14.43 -14.73
C PHE A 358 -4.12 14.16 -13.49
N ALA A 359 -3.10 13.27 -13.61
CA ALA A 359 -2.21 12.94 -12.53
C ALA A 359 -1.43 14.15 -12.02
N ARG A 360 -0.83 14.92 -12.93
CA ARG A 360 -0.12 16.17 -12.60
C ARG A 360 -0.98 17.21 -11.89
N LYS A 361 -2.25 17.25 -12.21
CA LYS A 361 -3.18 18.20 -11.58
C LYS A 361 -3.69 17.70 -10.22
N ASN A 362 -3.90 16.39 -10.03
CA ASN A 362 -4.73 15.87 -8.95
C ASN A 362 -4.02 14.87 -8.02
N LEU A 363 -2.99 14.13 -8.50
CA LEU A 363 -2.50 12.94 -7.80
C LEU A 363 -1.13 13.17 -7.12
N PHE A 364 -1.00 14.28 -6.40
CA PHE A 364 0.18 14.58 -5.59
C PHE A 364 -0.14 14.62 -4.10
N TRP A 365 0.80 14.16 -3.27
CA TRP A 365 0.71 14.21 -1.82
C TRP A 365 0.50 15.63 -1.30
N GLU A 366 1.17 16.61 -1.90
CA GLU A 366 1.11 18.03 -1.54
C GLU A 366 -0.32 18.60 -1.58
N LYS A 367 -1.21 18.01 -2.38
CA LYS A 367 -2.64 18.38 -2.42
C LYS A 367 -3.42 17.97 -1.16
N HIS A 368 -2.85 17.08 -0.38
CA HIS A 368 -3.49 16.49 0.81
C HIS A 368 -2.77 16.85 2.11
N GLU A 369 -1.64 17.57 2.07
CA GLU A 369 -0.85 17.95 3.26
C GLU A 369 -1.72 18.68 4.30
N GLN A 370 -2.61 19.60 3.87
CA GLN A 370 -3.50 20.31 4.77
C GLN A 370 -4.44 19.39 5.56
N LYS A 371 -4.91 18.29 4.96
CA LYS A 371 -5.78 17.32 5.62
C LYS A 371 -5.11 16.65 6.82
N ILE A 372 -3.80 16.39 6.74
CA ILE A 372 -3.00 15.86 7.86
C ILE A 372 -2.94 16.88 9.00
N MET A 373 -2.71 18.15 8.66
CA MET A 373 -2.68 19.23 9.63
C MET A 373 -4.05 19.46 10.28
N ASP A 374 -5.13 19.25 9.53
CA ASP A 374 -6.49 19.34 10.06
C ASP A 374 -6.79 18.18 11.02
N ALA A 375 -6.27 16.96 10.74
CA ALA A 375 -6.38 15.85 11.69
C ALA A 375 -5.74 16.18 13.05
N TYR A 376 -4.61 16.86 13.07
CA TYR A 376 -3.96 17.27 14.33
C TYR A 376 -4.76 18.32 15.14
N LYS A 377 -5.61 19.11 14.48
CA LYS A 377 -6.47 20.09 15.16
C LYS A 377 -7.68 19.45 15.86
N LEU A 378 -7.96 18.19 15.57
CA LEU A 378 -9.09 17.45 16.15
C LEU A 378 -8.75 16.79 17.50
N ILE A 379 -7.51 16.88 17.92
CA ILE A 379 -6.98 16.41 19.19
C ILE A 379 -6.98 17.53 20.22
#